data_43741bfeb32518d0e93d737853a0d97a
#
_entry.id   43741bfeb32518d0e93d737853a0d97a
#
_cell.length_a   1.000
_cell.length_b   1.000
_cell.length_c   1.000
_cell.angle_alpha   90.00
_cell.angle_beta   90.00
_cell.angle_gamma   90.00
#
_symmetry.space_group_name_H-M   'P 1'
#
loop_
_entity.id
_entity.type
_entity.pdbx_description
1 polymer ?
#
loop_
_entity_poly.entity_id
_entity_poly.type
_entity_poly.pdbx_seq_one_letter_code
_entity_poly.pdbx_strand_id
1 'polypeptide(L)'
;MVTPQSLFTLFGVYGDVQRVKILYNKKDSALIQMADGNQSQLAMNHLNGQKMYGKIIRVTLSKHQTVQLPREGLDDQGLTKDFGNSPLHRFKKPGSKNFQNIFPPSATLHLSNIPPSVAEEDLRTLFANTGGTVKAFKFFQRDHKMALLQMATVEEAIQALIDLHNYNLGENHHLRVSFSKSTI
;
A
#
# COMPACT_ATOMS: atom_id res chain seq x y z
N MET A 1 1.15 -13.53 -4.95
CA MET A 1 2.33 -13.24 -5.79
C MET A 1 2.57 -11.74 -5.84
N VAL A 2 3.81 -11.31 -5.63
CA VAL A 2 4.17 -9.89 -5.64
C VAL A 2 4.23 -9.37 -7.07
N THR A 3 3.58 -8.23 -7.32
CA THR A 3 3.57 -7.54 -8.62
C THR A 3 4.13 -6.13 -8.45
N PRO A 4 4.51 -5.44 -9.54
CA PRO A 4 4.88 -4.03 -9.43
C PRO A 4 3.78 -3.19 -8.78
N GLN A 5 2.51 -3.48 -9.06
CA GLN A 5 1.38 -2.79 -8.46
C GLN A 5 1.31 -3.01 -6.94
N SER A 6 1.59 -4.23 -6.46
CA SER A 6 1.63 -4.53 -5.02
C SER A 6 2.67 -3.67 -4.31
N LEU A 7 3.86 -3.58 -4.87
CA LEU A 7 4.96 -2.79 -4.31
C LEU A 7 4.68 -1.29 -4.39
N PHE A 8 4.08 -0.82 -5.49
CA PHE A 8 3.65 0.56 -5.61
C PHE A 8 2.67 0.93 -4.48
N THR A 9 1.68 0.08 -4.23
CA THR A 9 0.65 0.33 -3.22
C THR A 9 1.25 0.36 -1.82
N LEU A 10 2.09 -0.60 -1.48
CA LEU A 10 2.71 -0.68 -0.14
C LEU A 10 3.71 0.45 0.10
N PHE A 11 4.67 0.63 -0.80
CA PHE A 11 5.69 1.67 -0.65
C PHE A 11 5.09 3.08 -0.82
N GLY A 12 3.99 3.19 -1.57
CA GLY A 12 3.26 4.43 -1.74
C GLY A 12 2.66 5.00 -0.46
N VAL A 13 2.56 4.21 0.60
CA VAL A 13 2.15 4.70 1.93
C VAL A 13 3.20 5.68 2.48
N TYR A 14 4.46 5.53 2.09
CA TYR A 14 5.58 6.28 2.66
C TYR A 14 6.18 7.33 1.73
N GLY A 15 5.72 7.41 0.50
CA GLY A 15 6.22 8.41 -0.42
C GLY A 15 5.70 8.26 -1.85
N ASP A 16 6.24 9.09 -2.73
CA ASP A 16 5.87 9.13 -4.14
C ASP A 16 6.70 8.12 -4.92
N VAL A 17 6.14 6.95 -5.17
CA VAL A 17 6.79 5.89 -5.94
C VAL A 17 6.77 6.25 -7.42
N GLN A 18 7.94 6.30 -8.05
CA GLN A 18 8.09 6.65 -9.46
C GLN A 18 8.11 5.43 -10.36
N ARG A 19 8.97 4.45 -10.05
CA ARG A 19 9.14 3.24 -10.86
C ARG A 19 9.37 2.04 -9.97
N VAL A 20 8.87 0.89 -10.41
CA VAL A 20 9.08 -0.40 -9.74
C VAL A 20 9.57 -1.40 -10.77
N LYS A 21 10.64 -2.14 -10.45
CA LYS A 21 11.17 -3.19 -11.31
C LYS A 21 11.42 -4.44 -10.48
N ILE A 22 10.73 -5.53 -10.78
CA ILE A 22 11.02 -6.85 -10.23
C ILE A 22 12.14 -7.46 -11.12
N LEU A 23 13.21 -7.93 -10.49
CA LEU A 23 14.36 -8.38 -11.26
C LEU A 23 14.04 -9.68 -12.01
N TYR A 24 14.33 -9.70 -13.31
CA TYR A 24 13.98 -10.83 -14.18
C TYR A 24 14.68 -12.13 -13.73
N ASN A 25 15.97 -12.04 -13.37
CA ASN A 25 16.76 -13.20 -12.95
C ASN A 25 16.66 -13.51 -11.46
N LYS A 26 16.06 -12.62 -10.67
CA LYS A 26 15.89 -12.77 -9.22
C LYS A 26 14.53 -12.19 -8.85
N LYS A 27 13.47 -12.95 -9.12
CA LYS A 27 12.09 -12.47 -8.93
C LYS A 27 11.67 -12.32 -7.45
N ASP A 28 12.54 -12.72 -6.53
CA ASP A 28 12.41 -12.44 -5.10
C ASP A 28 13.00 -11.08 -4.72
N SER A 29 13.56 -10.34 -5.67
CA SER A 29 14.15 -9.03 -5.45
C SER A 29 13.56 -8.00 -6.41
N ALA A 30 13.50 -6.75 -5.97
CA ALA A 30 12.95 -5.66 -6.76
C ALA A 30 13.70 -4.36 -6.48
N LEU A 31 13.62 -3.43 -7.42
CA LEU A 31 14.08 -2.07 -7.27
C LEU A 31 12.87 -1.13 -7.27
N ILE A 32 12.84 -0.20 -6.33
CA ILE A 32 11.76 0.78 -6.21
C ILE A 32 12.38 2.16 -6.19
N GLN A 33 12.01 2.98 -7.17
CA GLN A 33 12.46 4.37 -7.25
C GLN A 33 11.39 5.27 -6.65
N MET A 34 11.79 6.08 -5.68
CA MET A 34 10.91 7.08 -5.06
C MET A 34 11.36 8.49 -5.46
N ALA A 35 10.54 9.50 -5.20
CA ALA A 35 10.79 10.86 -5.65
C ALA A 35 12.09 11.45 -5.10
N ASP A 36 12.48 11.07 -3.87
CA ASP A 36 13.75 11.52 -3.28
C ASP A 36 14.27 10.49 -2.27
N GLY A 37 15.51 10.71 -1.83
CA GLY A 37 16.18 9.81 -0.88
C GLY A 37 15.58 9.80 0.50
N ASN A 38 14.93 10.90 0.93
CA ASN A 38 14.27 10.96 2.23
C ASN A 38 13.06 10.04 2.26
N GLN A 39 12.30 9.99 1.18
CA GLN A 39 11.16 9.07 1.06
C GLN A 39 11.63 7.62 1.03
N SER A 40 12.71 7.33 0.31
CA SER A 40 13.29 5.99 0.28
C SER A 40 13.75 5.54 1.66
N GLN A 41 14.38 6.44 2.42
CA GLN A 41 14.83 6.17 3.79
C GLN A 41 13.63 5.90 4.71
N LEU A 42 12.56 6.68 4.58
CA LEU A 42 11.35 6.52 5.37
C LEU A 42 10.69 5.16 5.11
N ALA A 43 10.55 4.79 3.82
CA ALA A 43 10.00 3.49 3.44
C ALA A 43 10.86 2.35 4.00
N MET A 44 12.18 2.45 3.88
CA MET A 44 13.09 1.46 4.41
C MET A 44 12.91 1.29 5.92
N ASN A 45 12.85 2.40 6.66
CA ASN A 45 12.75 2.38 8.12
C ASN A 45 11.46 1.71 8.61
N HIS A 46 10.38 1.81 7.84
CA HIS A 46 9.07 1.27 8.23
C HIS A 46 8.81 -0.14 7.70
N LEU A 47 9.37 -0.48 6.54
CA LEU A 47 9.04 -1.74 5.85
C LEU A 47 10.12 -2.81 6.00
N ASN A 48 11.36 -2.44 6.32
CA ASN A 48 12.41 -3.43 6.51
C ASN A 48 12.08 -4.35 7.70
N GLY A 49 12.09 -5.64 7.45
CA GLY A 49 11.79 -6.64 8.47
C GLY A 49 10.31 -6.99 8.60
N GLN A 50 9.44 -6.37 7.83
CA GLN A 50 8.02 -6.70 7.84
C GLN A 50 7.75 -7.98 7.06
N LYS A 51 6.70 -8.71 7.45
CA LYS A 51 6.31 -9.95 6.82
C LYS A 51 5.26 -9.70 5.74
N MET A 52 5.49 -10.23 4.55
CA MET A 52 4.58 -10.07 3.42
C MET A 52 4.60 -11.35 2.59
N TYR A 53 3.41 -11.90 2.30
CA TYR A 53 3.26 -13.17 1.56
C TYR A 53 4.07 -14.33 2.18
N GLY A 54 4.13 -14.37 3.52
CA GLY A 54 4.83 -15.43 4.25
C GLY A 54 6.34 -15.26 4.35
N LYS A 55 6.90 -14.17 3.80
CA LYS A 55 8.35 -13.93 3.81
C LYS A 55 8.66 -12.57 4.43
N ILE A 56 9.76 -12.52 5.16
CA ILE A 56 10.26 -11.26 5.72
C ILE A 56 10.95 -10.47 4.61
N ILE A 57 10.46 -9.24 4.36
CA ILE A 57 11.08 -8.37 3.37
C ILE A 57 12.27 -7.63 3.98
N ARG A 58 13.31 -7.50 3.18
CA ARG A 58 14.50 -6.73 3.55
C ARG A 58 14.64 -5.56 2.59
N VAL A 59 14.70 -4.36 3.14
CA VAL A 59 14.78 -3.13 2.35
C VAL A 59 16.10 -2.44 2.67
N THR A 60 16.87 -2.17 1.64
CA THR A 60 18.14 -1.45 1.74
C THR A 60 18.20 -0.38 0.65
N LEU A 61 19.04 0.61 0.84
CA LEU A 61 19.27 1.62 -0.19
C LEU A 61 20.07 1.02 -1.33
N SER A 62 19.59 1.24 -2.57
CA SER A 62 20.26 0.74 -3.76
C SER A 62 21.40 1.66 -4.19
N LYS A 63 22.41 1.10 -4.82
CA LYS A 63 23.45 1.88 -5.51
C LYS A 63 22.91 2.57 -6.76
N HIS A 64 21.81 2.06 -7.32
CA HIS A 64 21.17 2.64 -8.49
C HIS A 64 20.26 3.78 -8.04
N GLN A 65 20.39 4.96 -8.64
CA GLN A 65 19.55 6.10 -8.33
C GLN A 65 18.25 6.11 -9.13
N THR A 66 18.24 5.40 -10.26
CA THR A 66 17.11 5.37 -11.18
C THR A 66 16.82 3.94 -11.61
N VAL A 67 15.53 3.58 -11.64
CA VAL A 67 15.07 2.31 -12.23
C VAL A 67 15.03 2.49 -13.75
N GLN A 68 15.74 1.64 -14.47
CA GLN A 68 15.75 1.68 -15.93
C GLN A 68 14.52 0.96 -16.48
N LEU A 69 13.84 1.60 -17.43
CA LEU A 69 12.74 0.96 -18.15
C LEU A 69 13.31 -0.07 -19.14
N PRO A 70 12.51 -1.10 -19.53
CA PRO A 70 12.93 -2.03 -20.56
C PRO A 70 13.27 -1.28 -21.85
N ARG A 71 14.28 -1.80 -22.57
CA ARG A 71 14.62 -1.23 -23.90
C ARG A 71 13.43 -1.40 -24.85
N GLU A 72 13.28 -0.44 -25.75
CA GLU A 72 12.25 -0.51 -26.78
C GLU A 72 12.32 -1.86 -27.53
N GLY A 73 11.18 -2.53 -27.62
CA GLY A 73 11.10 -3.84 -28.25
C GLY A 73 11.46 -5.03 -27.38
N LEU A 74 11.92 -4.80 -26.14
CA LEU A 74 12.17 -5.89 -25.17
C LEU A 74 11.00 -5.98 -24.20
N ASP A 75 10.46 -7.17 -24.07
CA ASP A 75 9.38 -7.47 -23.14
C ASP A 75 9.97 -8.13 -21.88
N ASP A 76 9.78 -7.51 -20.72
CA ASP A 76 10.17 -8.08 -19.43
C ASP A 76 8.98 -8.72 -18.70
N GLN A 77 7.92 -9.05 -19.44
CA GLN A 77 6.72 -9.70 -18.93
C GLN A 77 5.96 -8.86 -17.88
N GLY A 78 6.05 -7.53 -17.99
CA GLY A 78 5.38 -6.62 -17.07
C GLY A 78 6.06 -6.49 -15.69
N LEU A 79 7.31 -6.90 -15.56
CA LEU A 79 8.06 -6.81 -14.30
C LEU A 79 8.48 -5.39 -13.95
N THR A 80 8.49 -4.47 -14.93
CA THR A 80 8.84 -3.06 -14.72
C THR A 80 7.63 -2.20 -15.04
N LYS A 81 7.31 -1.26 -14.16
CA LYS A 81 6.22 -0.33 -14.40
C LYS A 81 6.59 1.06 -13.92
N ASP A 82 6.24 2.07 -14.73
CA ASP A 82 6.41 3.49 -14.42
C ASP A 82 5.10 4.04 -13.87
N PHE A 83 5.15 4.50 -12.62
CA PHE A 83 3.99 5.06 -11.93
C PHE A 83 4.07 6.59 -11.82
N GLY A 84 5.02 7.24 -12.47
CA GLY A 84 5.24 8.69 -12.35
C GLY A 84 4.00 9.53 -12.65
N ASN A 85 3.14 9.05 -13.53
CA ASN A 85 1.90 9.73 -13.92
C ASN A 85 0.64 9.02 -13.38
N SER A 86 0.79 8.09 -12.43
CA SER A 86 -0.35 7.38 -11.88
C SER A 86 -1.26 8.30 -11.06
N PRO A 87 -2.60 8.27 -11.27
CA PRO A 87 -3.53 9.04 -10.43
C PRO A 87 -3.68 8.45 -9.02
N LEU A 88 -3.08 7.29 -8.75
CA LEU A 88 -3.22 6.56 -7.49
C LEU A 88 -2.17 6.95 -6.44
N HIS A 89 -1.32 7.93 -6.73
CA HIS A 89 -0.33 8.44 -5.78
C HIS A 89 -1.01 9.13 -4.59
N ARG A 90 -0.51 8.86 -3.39
CA ARG A 90 -0.97 9.54 -2.17
C ARG A 90 -0.32 10.90 -1.97
N PHE A 91 0.86 11.15 -2.55
CA PHE A 91 1.72 12.30 -2.24
C PHE A 91 1.96 13.22 -3.43
N LYS A 92 1.16 13.11 -4.48
CA LYS A 92 1.38 13.86 -5.70
C LYS A 92 1.11 15.36 -5.54
N LYS A 93 0.20 15.75 -4.64
CA LYS A 93 -0.10 17.15 -4.35
C LYS A 93 0.82 17.65 -3.24
N PRO A 94 1.59 18.74 -3.46
CA PRO A 94 2.33 19.37 -2.37
C PRO A 94 1.38 19.76 -1.23
N GLY A 95 1.79 19.52 0.02
CA GLY A 95 0.96 19.81 1.18
C GLY A 95 -0.19 18.83 1.41
N SER A 96 -0.19 17.67 0.75
CA SER A 96 -1.18 16.63 0.98
C SER A 96 -1.23 16.22 2.45
N LYS A 97 -2.44 16.04 2.99
CA LYS A 97 -2.64 15.54 4.35
C LYS A 97 -2.04 14.14 4.56
N ASN A 98 -1.78 13.41 3.49
CA ASN A 98 -1.14 12.09 3.58
C ASN A 98 0.24 12.14 4.22
N PHE A 99 0.97 13.25 4.09
CA PHE A 99 2.25 13.43 4.77
C PHE A 99 2.13 13.45 6.30
N GLN A 100 0.94 13.78 6.82
CA GLN A 100 0.67 13.79 8.26
C GLN A 100 0.19 12.44 8.78
N ASN A 101 -0.13 11.49 7.89
CA ASN A 101 -0.74 10.20 8.22
C ASN A 101 0.21 9.04 7.91
N ILE A 102 1.52 9.26 8.08
CA ILE A 102 2.53 8.22 7.89
C ILE A 102 2.79 7.55 9.22
N PHE A 103 2.39 6.26 9.32
CA PHE A 103 2.55 5.46 10.52
C PHE A 103 3.20 4.12 10.16
N PRO A 104 3.90 3.47 11.11
CA PRO A 104 4.44 2.13 10.89
C PRO A 104 3.34 1.13 10.53
N PRO A 105 3.65 0.05 9.81
CA PRO A 105 2.69 -1.02 9.59
C PRO A 105 2.12 -1.53 10.91
N SER A 106 0.82 -1.74 10.95
CA SER A 106 0.13 -2.22 12.14
C SER A 106 -1.02 -3.14 11.75
N ALA A 107 -1.53 -3.90 12.71
CA ALA A 107 -2.67 -4.78 12.50
C ALA A 107 -3.98 -4.00 12.35
N THR A 108 -4.03 -2.74 12.79
CA THR A 108 -5.20 -1.87 12.65
C THR A 108 -5.05 -0.97 11.44
N LEU A 109 -6.07 -0.98 10.59
CA LEU A 109 -6.13 -0.17 9.38
C LEU A 109 -7.11 0.98 9.56
N HIS A 110 -6.76 2.13 8.99
CA HIS A 110 -7.65 3.28 8.88
C HIS A 110 -8.27 3.26 7.49
N LEU A 111 -9.60 3.24 7.44
CA LEU A 111 -10.37 3.24 6.21
C LEU A 111 -11.04 4.59 6.03
N SER A 112 -11.04 5.10 4.80
CA SER A 112 -11.71 6.36 4.49
C SER A 112 -12.34 6.32 3.11
N ASN A 113 -13.13 7.37 2.82
CA ASN A 113 -13.88 7.48 1.57
C ASN A 113 -14.96 6.40 1.44
N ILE A 114 -15.57 6.00 2.56
CA ILE A 114 -16.62 4.98 2.60
C ILE A 114 -17.95 5.64 2.23
N PRO A 115 -18.67 5.14 1.19
CA PRO A 115 -20.00 5.70 0.88
C PRO A 115 -21.05 5.30 1.91
N PRO A 116 -22.11 6.08 2.08
CA PRO A 116 -23.14 5.80 3.10
C PRO A 116 -23.93 4.51 2.87
N SER A 117 -23.89 3.97 1.64
CA SER A 117 -24.57 2.71 1.31
C SER A 117 -23.82 1.47 1.79
N VAL A 118 -22.56 1.61 2.23
CA VAL A 118 -21.73 0.49 2.67
C VAL A 118 -21.82 0.35 4.18
N ALA A 119 -22.19 -0.85 4.63
CA ALA A 119 -22.33 -1.17 6.05
C ALA A 119 -21.08 -1.84 6.60
N GLU A 120 -21.00 -1.95 7.93
CA GLU A 120 -19.91 -2.66 8.62
C GLU A 120 -19.73 -4.07 8.08
N GLU A 121 -20.83 -4.81 7.90
CA GLU A 121 -20.79 -6.19 7.42
C GLU A 121 -20.18 -6.32 6.03
N ASP A 122 -20.48 -5.37 5.14
CA ASP A 122 -19.91 -5.33 3.80
C ASP A 122 -18.38 -5.22 3.83
N LEU A 123 -17.88 -4.34 4.70
CA LEU A 123 -16.44 -4.12 4.85
C LEU A 123 -15.77 -5.31 5.54
N ARG A 124 -16.39 -5.89 6.56
CA ARG A 124 -15.85 -7.09 7.21
C ARG A 124 -15.71 -8.25 6.22
N THR A 125 -16.71 -8.46 5.39
CA THR A 125 -16.68 -9.52 4.36
C THR A 125 -15.59 -9.23 3.32
N LEU A 126 -15.49 -8.00 2.86
CA LEU A 126 -14.49 -7.59 1.88
C LEU A 126 -13.06 -7.87 2.39
N PHE A 127 -12.78 -7.49 3.62
CA PHE A 127 -11.45 -7.69 4.21
C PHE A 127 -11.18 -9.16 4.56
N ALA A 128 -12.20 -9.90 4.99
CA ALA A 128 -12.06 -11.33 5.26
C ALA A 128 -11.72 -12.11 3.97
N ASN A 129 -12.20 -11.65 2.82
CA ASN A 129 -11.93 -12.29 1.53
C ASN A 129 -10.48 -12.16 1.07
N THR A 130 -9.67 -11.33 1.71
CA THR A 130 -8.22 -11.26 1.42
C THR A 130 -7.44 -12.43 2.02
N GLY A 131 -8.12 -13.31 2.76
CA GLY A 131 -7.50 -14.47 3.40
C GLY A 131 -7.15 -14.28 4.86
N GLY A 132 -7.35 -13.07 5.40
CA GLY A 132 -7.08 -12.78 6.81
C GLY A 132 -8.32 -12.83 7.67
N THR A 133 -8.14 -12.61 8.96
CA THR A 133 -9.22 -12.59 9.95
C THR A 133 -9.43 -11.17 10.46
N VAL A 134 -10.66 -10.66 10.36
CA VAL A 134 -11.06 -9.37 10.93
C VAL A 134 -11.40 -9.58 12.39
N LYS A 135 -10.63 -8.96 13.29
CA LYS A 135 -10.84 -9.08 14.74
C LYS A 135 -11.78 -8.06 15.30
N ALA A 136 -11.77 -6.85 14.76
CA ALA A 136 -12.59 -5.75 15.26
C ALA A 136 -12.85 -4.73 14.17
N PHE A 137 -13.96 -3.99 14.31
CA PHE A 137 -14.34 -2.94 13.39
C PHE A 137 -15.08 -1.84 14.15
N LYS A 138 -14.83 -0.59 13.77
CA LYS A 138 -15.52 0.55 14.38
C LYS A 138 -15.58 1.71 13.41
N PHE A 139 -16.79 2.17 13.08
CA PHE A 139 -16.97 3.46 12.41
C PHE A 139 -16.61 4.59 13.35
N PHE A 140 -16.09 5.69 12.81
CA PHE A 140 -15.95 6.92 13.58
C PHE A 140 -17.34 7.47 13.90
N GLN A 141 -17.56 7.84 15.16
CA GLN A 141 -18.88 8.27 15.61
C GLN A 141 -19.39 9.52 14.89
N ARG A 142 -18.49 10.45 14.57
CA ARG A 142 -18.84 11.72 13.94
C ARG A 142 -18.76 11.70 12.43
N ASP A 143 -18.15 10.68 11.85
CA ASP A 143 -17.99 10.59 10.41
C ASP A 143 -17.89 9.12 9.97
N HIS A 144 -19.03 8.58 9.51
CA HIS A 144 -19.12 7.20 9.05
C HIS A 144 -18.46 6.99 7.68
N LYS A 145 -17.84 8.02 7.11
CA LYS A 145 -16.97 7.85 5.93
C LYS A 145 -15.63 7.27 6.31
N MET A 146 -15.32 7.20 7.60
CA MET A 146 -14.07 6.68 8.13
C MET A 146 -14.34 5.59 9.16
N ALA A 147 -13.42 4.62 9.22
CA ALA A 147 -13.53 3.50 10.15
C ALA A 147 -12.15 2.99 10.52
N LEU A 148 -12.08 2.26 11.63
CA LEU A 148 -10.93 1.45 12.00
C LEU A 148 -11.30 -0.01 11.86
N LEU A 149 -10.39 -0.81 11.29
CA LEU A 149 -10.57 -2.24 11.13
C LEU A 149 -9.30 -2.93 11.57
N GLN A 150 -9.42 -3.89 12.50
CA GLN A 150 -8.28 -4.62 13.03
C GLN A 150 -8.23 -6.02 12.44
N MET A 151 -7.09 -6.37 11.85
CA MET A 151 -6.79 -7.73 11.40
C MET A 151 -6.07 -8.51 12.51
N ALA A 152 -5.96 -9.82 12.35
CA ALA A 152 -5.32 -10.67 13.34
C ALA A 152 -3.82 -10.41 13.49
N THR A 153 -3.14 -10.06 12.37
CA THR A 153 -1.69 -9.82 12.34
C THR A 153 -1.35 -8.64 11.46
N VAL A 154 -0.13 -8.12 11.63
CA VAL A 154 0.39 -7.05 10.76
C VAL A 154 0.51 -7.55 9.31
N GLU A 155 0.93 -8.80 9.11
CA GLU A 155 1.05 -9.39 7.77
C GLU A 155 -0.29 -9.40 7.04
N GLU A 156 -1.37 -9.80 7.72
CA GLU A 156 -2.72 -9.79 7.16
C GLU A 156 -3.17 -8.37 6.83
N ALA A 157 -2.83 -7.38 7.67
CA ALA A 157 -3.15 -5.99 7.42
C ALA A 157 -2.40 -5.45 6.20
N ILE A 158 -1.14 -5.80 6.04
CA ILE A 158 -0.35 -5.43 4.85
C ILE A 158 -0.98 -6.02 3.60
N GLN A 159 -1.35 -7.29 3.63
CA GLN A 159 -2.01 -7.96 2.50
C GLN A 159 -3.32 -7.29 2.14
N ALA A 160 -4.14 -6.98 3.12
CA ALA A 160 -5.42 -6.31 2.91
C ALA A 160 -5.24 -4.91 2.33
N LEU A 161 -4.25 -4.15 2.80
CA LEU A 161 -3.94 -2.83 2.26
C LEU A 161 -3.55 -2.93 0.78
N ILE A 162 -2.69 -3.87 0.44
CA ILE A 162 -2.25 -4.08 -0.94
C ILE A 162 -3.45 -4.42 -1.84
N ASP A 163 -4.32 -5.32 -1.39
CA ASP A 163 -5.43 -5.84 -2.21
C ASP A 163 -6.58 -4.84 -2.32
N LEU A 164 -6.84 -4.04 -1.29
CA LEU A 164 -8.07 -3.27 -1.19
C LEU A 164 -7.90 -1.75 -1.26
N HIS A 165 -6.68 -1.23 -1.20
CA HIS A 165 -6.48 0.21 -1.40
C HIS A 165 -6.93 0.59 -2.81
N ASN A 166 -7.77 1.62 -2.91
CA ASN A 166 -8.43 2.07 -4.13
C ASN A 166 -9.50 1.12 -4.69
N TYR A 167 -9.95 0.14 -3.88
CA TYR A 167 -11.07 -0.72 -4.28
C TYR A 167 -12.32 0.14 -4.49
N ASN A 168 -13.02 -0.07 -5.60
CA ASN A 168 -14.23 0.69 -5.92
C ASN A 168 -15.42 0.16 -5.12
N LEU A 169 -15.90 0.96 -4.17
CA LEU A 169 -17.07 0.64 -3.34
C LEU A 169 -18.41 1.04 -3.99
N GLY A 170 -18.36 1.54 -5.24
CA GLY A 170 -19.53 2.06 -5.93
C GLY A 170 -19.58 3.57 -5.93
N GLU A 171 -20.35 4.18 -6.83
CA GLU A 171 -20.56 5.62 -6.91
C GLU A 171 -19.27 6.45 -6.97
N ASN A 172 -18.23 5.90 -7.61
CA ASN A 172 -16.89 6.52 -7.67
C ASN A 172 -16.21 6.70 -6.31
N HIS A 173 -16.62 5.95 -5.30
CA HIS A 173 -15.96 5.93 -4.01
C HIS A 173 -14.88 4.84 -4.00
N HIS A 174 -13.62 5.25 -4.11
CA HIS A 174 -12.49 4.34 -4.00
C HIS A 174 -12.00 4.30 -2.56
N LEU A 175 -12.05 3.12 -1.96
CA LEU A 175 -11.64 2.93 -0.57
C LEU A 175 -10.18 3.31 -0.38
N ARG A 176 -9.89 4.14 0.62
CA ARG A 176 -8.53 4.46 1.01
C ARG A 176 -8.16 3.69 2.27
N VAL A 177 -7.09 2.93 2.18
CA VAL A 177 -6.58 2.09 3.26
C VAL A 177 -5.20 2.58 3.67
N SER A 178 -5.00 2.80 4.95
CA SER A 178 -3.70 3.17 5.51
C SER A 178 -3.53 2.49 6.87
N PHE A 179 -2.28 2.45 7.36
CA PHE A 179 -2.02 1.93 8.69
C PHE A 179 -2.46 2.93 9.75
N SER A 180 -3.08 2.44 10.82
CA SER A 180 -3.54 3.29 11.91
C SER A 180 -2.55 3.31 13.05
N LYS A 181 -2.41 4.49 13.67
CA LYS A 181 -1.70 4.65 14.93
C LYS A 181 -2.56 4.19 16.10
N SER A 182 -3.87 4.32 15.96
CA SER A 182 -4.83 4.00 17.02
C SER A 182 -5.22 2.52 16.96
N THR A 183 -5.59 1.97 18.11
CA THR A 183 -6.19 0.64 18.21
C THR A 183 -7.67 0.76 18.57
N ILE A 184 -8.41 -0.29 18.30
CA ILE A 184 -9.83 -0.35 18.65
C ILE A 184 -9.99 -0.79 20.10
#